data_dc0c7cf1dcf7a0e96713e70aac386933
#
_entry.id   dc0c7cf1dcf7a0e96713e70aac386933
#
_cell.length_a   1.000
_cell.length_b   1.000
_cell.length_c   1.000
_cell.angle_alpha   90.00
_cell.angle_beta   90.00
_cell.angle_gamma   90.00
#
_symmetry.space_group_name_H-M   'P 1'
#
loop_
_entity.id
_entity.type
_entity.pdbx_description
1 polymer ?
#
loop_
_entity_poly.entity_id
_entity_poly.type
_entity_poly.pdbx_seq_one_letter_code
_entity_poly.pdbx_strand_id
1 'polypeptide(L)'
;MSDVVSFRPMTAADIEAVLKIEYAAFSHPWTRGIFNDALSAYECWVMFEGEQQVGHGVINLILDEAHLLNITVKPQSQGRGLGLCLLEHLMERARERGGRECFLEVRASNTTAYRLYERYGFNEVGRRRAYYPAADGREDAL
;
A
#
# COMPACT_ATOMS: atom_id res chain seq x y z
N MET A 1 -21.04 6.58 -15.15
CA MET A 1 -20.87 7.20 -13.83
C MET A 1 -20.01 6.29 -12.97
N SER A 2 -19.01 6.83 -12.32
CA SER A 2 -18.16 6.03 -11.45
C SER A 2 -18.83 5.84 -10.09
N ASP A 3 -18.63 4.64 -9.52
CA ASP A 3 -19.14 4.35 -8.19
C ASP A 3 -18.39 5.16 -7.14
N VAL A 4 -19.02 5.32 -5.99
CA VAL A 4 -18.42 6.03 -4.86
C VAL A 4 -17.29 5.18 -4.28
N VAL A 5 -16.14 5.82 -4.04
CA VAL A 5 -15.02 5.19 -3.35
C VAL A 5 -15.23 5.28 -1.85
N SER A 6 -15.05 4.18 -1.16
CA SER A 6 -15.18 4.12 0.31
C SER A 6 -14.08 3.26 0.91
N PHE A 7 -13.86 3.46 2.22
CA PHE A 7 -12.81 2.78 2.96
C PHE A 7 -13.39 2.22 4.25
N ARG A 8 -12.91 1.04 4.65
CA ARG A 8 -13.19 0.54 5.98
C ARG A 8 -11.98 -0.23 6.52
N PRO A 9 -11.89 -0.40 7.85
CA PRO A 9 -10.82 -1.21 8.42
C PRO A 9 -10.88 -2.65 7.87
N MET A 10 -9.70 -3.19 7.58
CA MET A 10 -9.57 -4.58 7.13
C MET A 10 -9.82 -5.52 8.29
N THR A 11 -10.53 -6.62 8.03
CA THR A 11 -10.75 -7.67 9.01
C THR A 11 -10.24 -9.01 8.48
N ALA A 12 -10.21 -10.02 9.34
CA ALA A 12 -9.81 -11.36 8.93
C ALA A 12 -10.70 -11.91 7.80
N ALA A 13 -11.97 -11.51 7.76
CA ALA A 13 -12.90 -11.92 6.70
C ALA A 13 -12.51 -11.37 5.32
N ASP A 14 -11.69 -10.32 5.27
CA ASP A 14 -11.27 -9.69 4.02
C ASP A 14 -10.04 -10.36 3.40
N ILE A 15 -9.34 -11.21 4.13
CA ILE A 15 -8.03 -11.73 3.72
C ILE A 15 -8.08 -12.44 2.36
N GLU A 16 -9.10 -13.23 2.09
CA GLU A 16 -9.19 -13.93 0.81
C GLU A 16 -9.24 -12.96 -0.38
N ALA A 17 -10.05 -11.92 -0.30
CA ALA A 17 -10.15 -10.91 -1.36
C ALA A 17 -8.87 -10.09 -1.45
N VAL A 18 -8.26 -9.76 -0.31
CA VAL A 18 -6.99 -9.04 -0.24
C VAL A 18 -5.89 -9.84 -0.95
N LEU A 19 -5.78 -11.14 -0.69
CA LEU A 19 -4.78 -11.99 -1.32
C LEU A 19 -4.96 -12.09 -2.83
N LYS A 20 -6.20 -12.16 -3.31
CA LYS A 20 -6.47 -12.17 -4.75
C LYS A 20 -5.91 -10.93 -5.43
N ILE A 21 -6.16 -9.76 -4.85
CA ILE A 21 -5.67 -8.49 -5.39
C ILE A 21 -4.15 -8.40 -5.28
N GLU A 22 -3.61 -8.78 -4.13
CA GLU A 22 -2.17 -8.73 -3.87
C GLU A 22 -1.39 -9.62 -4.85
N TYR A 23 -1.84 -10.85 -5.04
CA TYR A 23 -1.18 -11.81 -5.92
C TYR A 23 -1.31 -11.42 -7.39
N ALA A 24 -2.40 -10.77 -7.77
CA ALA A 24 -2.57 -10.27 -9.13
C ALA A 24 -1.69 -9.05 -9.41
N ALA A 25 -1.41 -8.24 -8.40
CA ALA A 25 -0.69 -6.98 -8.55
C ALA A 25 0.84 -7.13 -8.49
N PHE A 26 1.35 -8.13 -7.79
CA PHE A 26 2.79 -8.24 -7.52
C PHE A 26 3.34 -9.62 -7.84
N SER A 27 4.60 -9.66 -8.33
CA SER A 27 5.33 -10.89 -8.53
C SER A 27 5.84 -11.49 -7.22
N HIS A 28 6.04 -10.64 -6.20
CA HIS A 28 6.49 -11.05 -4.87
C HIS A 28 5.53 -10.48 -3.84
N PRO A 29 4.30 -11.02 -3.78
CA PRO A 29 3.25 -10.47 -2.91
C PRO A 29 3.49 -10.81 -1.44
N TRP A 30 2.85 -10.04 -0.56
CA TRP A 30 2.71 -10.43 0.83
C TRP A 30 1.87 -11.71 0.91
N THR A 31 2.20 -12.55 1.89
CA THR A 31 1.50 -13.82 2.12
C THR A 31 0.35 -13.64 3.10
N ARG A 32 -0.46 -14.68 3.23
CA ARG A 32 -1.53 -14.73 4.24
C ARG A 32 -0.97 -14.49 5.65
N GLY A 33 0.16 -15.13 5.97
CA GLY A 33 0.78 -14.96 7.29
C GLY A 33 1.19 -13.52 7.56
N ILE A 34 1.75 -12.84 6.56
CA ILE A 34 2.14 -11.43 6.70
C ILE A 34 0.91 -10.56 6.95
N PHE A 35 -0.18 -10.76 6.20
CA PHE A 35 -1.41 -9.99 6.43
C PHE A 35 -2.05 -10.28 7.78
N ASN A 36 -2.04 -11.52 8.22
CA ASN A 36 -2.56 -11.87 9.54
C ASN A 36 -1.76 -11.18 10.66
N ASP A 37 -0.43 -11.16 10.52
CA ASP A 37 0.43 -10.44 11.47
C ASP A 37 0.16 -8.94 11.43
N ALA A 38 -0.04 -8.39 10.24
CA ALA A 38 -0.34 -6.96 10.06
C ALA A 38 -1.65 -6.56 10.73
N LEU A 39 -2.69 -7.41 10.64
CA LEU A 39 -3.98 -7.13 11.29
C LEU A 39 -3.83 -6.99 12.80
N SER A 40 -2.90 -7.72 13.41
CA SER A 40 -2.67 -7.67 14.86
C SER A 40 -1.78 -6.51 15.29
N ALA A 41 -0.88 -6.04 14.40
CA ALA A 41 0.19 -5.12 14.75
C ALA A 41 0.04 -3.72 14.16
N TYR A 42 -0.66 -3.59 13.03
CA TYR A 42 -0.67 -2.35 12.25
C TYR A 42 -2.09 -1.92 11.92
N GLU A 43 -2.24 -0.75 11.34
CA GLU A 43 -3.53 -0.26 10.85
C GLU A 43 -3.69 -0.68 9.38
N CYS A 44 -4.73 -1.47 9.11
CA CYS A 44 -4.99 -2.04 7.79
C CYS A 44 -6.35 -1.58 7.27
N TRP A 45 -6.40 -1.21 5.99
CA TRP A 45 -7.58 -0.66 5.34
C TRP A 45 -7.88 -1.39 4.04
N VAL A 46 -9.16 -1.50 3.71
CA VAL A 46 -9.64 -1.93 2.40
C VAL A 46 -10.38 -0.80 1.72
N MET A 47 -10.24 -0.73 0.39
CA MET A 47 -10.87 0.29 -0.43
C MET A 47 -11.88 -0.37 -1.35
N PHE A 48 -13.05 0.24 -1.45
CA PHE A 48 -14.15 -0.21 -2.30
C PHE A 48 -14.52 0.84 -3.32
N GLU A 49 -14.91 0.39 -4.49
CA GLU A 49 -15.61 1.21 -5.47
C GLU A 49 -17.02 0.59 -5.60
N GLY A 50 -18.03 1.26 -5.06
CA GLY A 50 -19.32 0.63 -4.85
C GLY A 50 -19.21 -0.55 -3.90
N GLU A 51 -19.62 -1.73 -4.35
CA GLU A 51 -19.54 -2.96 -3.56
C GLU A 51 -18.30 -3.79 -3.88
N GLN A 52 -17.48 -3.35 -4.83
CA GLN A 52 -16.32 -4.10 -5.29
C GLN A 52 -15.07 -3.64 -4.54
N GLN A 53 -14.36 -4.59 -3.93
CA GLN A 53 -13.06 -4.30 -3.33
C GLN A 53 -12.03 -4.09 -4.43
N VAL A 54 -11.36 -2.93 -4.40
CA VAL A 54 -10.42 -2.55 -5.45
C VAL A 54 -9.00 -2.26 -4.95
N GLY A 55 -8.80 -2.25 -3.64
CA GLY A 55 -7.48 -2.01 -3.10
C GLY A 55 -7.39 -2.21 -1.60
N HIS A 56 -6.17 -2.10 -1.09
CA HIS A 56 -5.90 -2.20 0.34
C HIS A 56 -4.58 -1.51 0.67
N GLY A 57 -4.40 -1.20 1.95
CA GLY A 57 -3.17 -0.59 2.42
C GLY A 57 -2.93 -0.84 3.88
N VAL A 58 -1.66 -0.77 4.28
CA VAL A 58 -1.22 -1.00 5.66
C VAL A 58 -0.25 0.12 6.05
N ILE A 59 -0.53 0.75 7.19
CA ILE A 59 0.36 1.75 7.77
C ILE A 59 0.68 1.38 9.21
N ASN A 60 1.85 1.81 9.66
CA ASN A 60 2.27 1.70 11.04
C ASN A 60 2.67 3.08 11.53
N LEU A 61 2.27 3.42 12.76
CA LEU A 61 2.63 4.69 13.37
C LEU A 61 3.45 4.42 14.63
N ILE A 62 4.67 4.95 14.67
CA ILE A 62 5.57 4.87 15.81
C ILE A 62 5.88 6.29 16.23
N LEU A 63 5.35 6.72 17.37
CA LEU A 63 5.42 8.11 17.81
C LEU A 63 4.81 9.04 16.76
N ASP A 64 5.60 9.92 16.16
CA ASP A 64 5.14 10.83 15.11
C ASP A 64 5.59 10.41 13.71
N GLU A 65 6.13 9.19 13.56
CA GLU A 65 6.56 8.66 12.27
C GLU A 65 5.56 7.63 11.76
N ALA A 66 5.04 7.87 10.57
CA ALA A 66 4.21 6.89 9.87
C ALA A 66 5.08 6.10 8.90
N HIS A 67 4.80 4.82 8.77
CA HIS A 67 5.45 3.94 7.81
C HIS A 67 4.37 3.32 6.92
N LEU A 68 4.46 3.59 5.63
CA LEU A 68 3.58 2.95 4.65
C LEU A 68 4.19 1.60 4.30
N LEU A 69 3.52 0.53 4.69
CA LEU A 69 4.04 -0.83 4.57
C LEU A 69 3.50 -1.55 3.34
N ASN A 70 2.28 -1.23 2.93
CA ASN A 70 1.66 -1.84 1.75
C ASN A 70 0.63 -0.87 1.20
N ILE A 71 0.59 -0.74 -0.12
CA ILE A 71 -0.47 -0.05 -0.85
C ILE A 71 -0.67 -0.78 -2.17
N THR A 72 -1.88 -1.24 -2.42
CA THR A 72 -2.17 -2.08 -3.57
C THR A 72 -3.51 -1.69 -4.17
N VAL A 73 -3.54 -1.51 -5.49
CA VAL A 73 -4.76 -1.32 -6.26
C VAL A 73 -4.89 -2.48 -7.23
N LYS A 74 -6.09 -3.04 -7.32
CA LYS A 74 -6.42 -4.11 -8.25
C LYS A 74 -5.96 -3.75 -9.67
N PRO A 75 -5.23 -4.62 -10.37
CA PRO A 75 -4.67 -4.28 -11.69
C PRO A 75 -5.70 -3.73 -12.68
N GLN A 76 -6.91 -4.28 -12.70
CA GLN A 76 -7.96 -3.84 -13.61
C GLN A 76 -8.48 -2.43 -13.28
N SER A 77 -8.20 -1.94 -12.09
CA SER A 77 -8.66 -0.64 -11.60
C SER A 77 -7.56 0.42 -11.57
N GLN A 78 -6.34 0.06 -11.96
CA GLN A 78 -5.23 1.01 -12.01
C GLN A 78 -5.41 2.01 -13.16
N GLY A 79 -4.69 3.14 -13.07
CA GLY A 79 -4.75 4.19 -14.09
C GLY A 79 -5.95 5.11 -13.98
N ARG A 80 -6.73 5.03 -12.91
CA ARG A 80 -7.94 5.84 -12.71
C ARG A 80 -7.87 6.76 -11.50
N GLY A 81 -6.68 6.94 -10.93
CA GLY A 81 -6.50 7.78 -9.76
C GLY A 81 -6.84 7.12 -8.42
N LEU A 82 -7.18 5.84 -8.41
CA LEU A 82 -7.54 5.13 -7.17
C LEU A 82 -6.34 4.95 -6.24
N GLY A 83 -5.14 4.77 -6.79
CA GLY A 83 -3.92 4.69 -6.00
C GLY A 83 -3.67 5.97 -5.21
N LEU A 84 -3.86 7.12 -5.83
CA LEU A 84 -3.74 8.41 -5.16
C LEU A 84 -4.80 8.56 -4.08
N CYS A 85 -6.04 8.17 -4.39
CA CYS A 85 -7.15 8.22 -3.45
C CYS A 85 -6.87 7.38 -2.20
N LEU A 86 -6.34 6.17 -2.39
CA LEU A 86 -5.96 5.28 -1.29
C LEU A 86 -4.81 5.88 -0.48
N LEU A 87 -3.79 6.39 -1.15
CA LEU A 87 -2.65 7.02 -0.48
C LEU A 87 -3.10 8.22 0.36
N GLU A 88 -3.96 9.07 -0.19
CA GLU A 88 -4.51 10.21 0.54
C GLU A 88 -5.26 9.78 1.81
N HIS A 89 -6.05 8.72 1.71
CA HIS A 89 -6.76 8.18 2.88
C HIS A 89 -5.77 7.71 3.96
N LEU A 90 -4.76 6.94 3.58
CA LEU A 90 -3.77 6.44 4.53
C LEU A 90 -2.98 7.57 5.19
N MET A 91 -2.62 8.59 4.42
CA MET A 91 -1.89 9.74 4.96
C MET A 91 -2.77 10.57 5.89
N GLU A 92 -4.05 10.71 5.58
CA GLU A 92 -5.00 11.41 6.45
C GLU A 92 -5.16 10.66 7.78
N ARG A 93 -5.26 9.33 7.73
CA ARG A 93 -5.31 8.51 8.94
C ARG A 93 -4.05 8.68 9.79
N ALA A 94 -2.90 8.74 9.15
CA ALA A 94 -1.64 8.95 9.85
C ALA A 94 -1.63 10.31 10.56
N ARG A 95 -2.08 11.37 9.89
CA ARG A 95 -2.16 12.71 10.47
C ARG A 95 -3.12 12.76 11.66
N GLU A 96 -4.29 12.14 11.54
CA GLU A 96 -5.28 12.07 12.62
C GLU A 96 -4.73 11.41 13.87
N ARG A 97 -3.76 10.51 13.71
CA ARG A 97 -3.11 9.80 14.81
C ARG A 97 -1.80 10.44 15.26
N GLY A 98 -1.50 11.65 14.80
CA GLY A 98 -0.33 12.43 15.21
C GLY A 98 0.92 12.24 14.38
N GLY A 99 0.83 11.59 13.23
CA GLY A 99 1.96 11.43 12.33
C GLY A 99 2.37 12.76 11.72
N ARG A 100 3.68 13.03 11.70
CA ARG A 100 4.26 14.24 11.11
C ARG A 100 5.11 13.95 9.90
N GLU A 101 5.71 12.76 9.86
CA GLU A 101 6.54 12.30 8.75
C GLU A 101 6.09 10.93 8.32
N CYS A 102 6.22 10.62 7.04
CA CYS A 102 5.91 9.30 6.50
C CYS A 102 7.08 8.79 5.71
N PHE A 103 7.44 7.53 5.97
CA PHE A 103 8.51 6.82 5.27
C PHE A 103 7.93 5.61 4.54
N LEU A 104 8.52 5.31 3.40
CA LEU A 104 8.18 4.10 2.64
C LEU A 104 9.39 3.61 1.87
N GLU A 105 9.34 2.33 1.49
CA GLU A 105 10.32 1.75 0.60
C GLU A 105 9.60 1.21 -0.63
N VAL A 106 10.22 1.31 -1.80
CA VAL A 106 9.64 0.85 -3.05
C VAL A 106 10.73 0.15 -3.87
N ARG A 107 10.35 -0.92 -4.58
CA ARG A 107 11.27 -1.57 -5.51
C ARG A 107 11.69 -0.58 -6.59
N ALA A 108 12.98 -0.57 -6.93
CA ALA A 108 13.50 0.33 -7.96
C ALA A 108 12.77 0.15 -9.30
N SER A 109 12.36 -1.07 -9.62
CA SER A 109 11.63 -1.38 -10.85
C SER A 109 10.17 -0.95 -10.84
N ASN A 110 9.60 -0.65 -9.68
CA ASN A 110 8.19 -0.25 -9.57
C ASN A 110 8.02 1.24 -9.84
N THR A 111 8.19 1.63 -11.09
CA THR A 111 8.13 3.03 -11.50
C THR A 111 6.75 3.65 -11.34
N THR A 112 5.70 2.86 -11.48
CA THR A 112 4.33 3.34 -11.30
C THR A 112 4.11 3.81 -9.86
N ALA A 113 4.52 3.00 -8.88
CA ALA A 113 4.42 3.36 -7.47
C ALA A 113 5.34 4.54 -7.13
N TYR A 114 6.57 4.52 -7.63
CA TYR A 114 7.51 5.61 -7.41
C TYR A 114 6.94 6.95 -7.87
N ARG A 115 6.35 6.98 -9.06
CA ARG A 115 5.74 8.21 -9.60
C ARG A 115 4.54 8.66 -8.79
N LEU A 116 3.74 7.72 -8.29
CA LEU A 116 2.61 8.03 -7.41
C LEU A 116 3.09 8.74 -6.14
N TYR A 117 4.12 8.19 -5.50
CA TYR A 117 4.67 8.76 -4.28
C TYR A 117 5.30 10.12 -4.52
N GLU A 118 6.07 10.26 -5.59
CA GLU A 118 6.68 11.52 -5.98
C GLU A 118 5.63 12.60 -6.25
N ARG A 119 4.58 12.23 -6.96
CA ARG A 119 3.46 13.15 -7.25
C ARG A 119 2.75 13.60 -5.98
N TYR A 120 2.59 12.72 -5.01
CA TYR A 120 1.99 13.08 -3.72
C TYR A 120 2.88 14.04 -2.93
N GLY A 121 4.19 13.95 -3.10
CA GLY A 121 5.14 14.82 -2.42
C GLY A 121 6.25 14.11 -1.67
N PHE A 122 6.39 12.80 -1.85
CA PHE A 122 7.52 12.07 -1.28
C PHE A 122 8.80 12.37 -2.04
N ASN A 123 9.92 12.38 -1.31
CA ASN A 123 11.24 12.56 -1.87
C ASN A 123 12.11 11.35 -1.56
N GLU A 124 12.93 10.96 -2.52
CA GLU A 124 13.90 9.89 -2.29
C GLU A 124 14.99 10.38 -1.34
N VAL A 125 15.19 9.64 -0.24
CA VAL A 125 16.21 9.99 0.77
C VAL A 125 17.33 8.97 0.84
N GLY A 126 17.21 7.83 0.15
CA GLY A 126 18.23 6.82 0.16
C GLY A 126 17.87 5.62 -0.70
N ARG A 127 18.81 4.68 -0.74
CA ARG A 127 18.64 3.44 -1.50
C ARG A 127 19.23 2.29 -0.71
N ARG A 128 18.48 1.19 -0.60
CA ARG A 128 18.99 -0.07 -0.06
C ARG A 128 19.30 -0.99 -1.22
N ARG A 129 20.57 -1.29 -1.41
CA ARG A 129 21.02 -2.12 -2.54
C ARG A 129 20.61 -3.58 -2.33
N ALA A 130 20.14 -4.22 -3.41
CA ALA A 130 19.79 -5.64 -3.43
C ALA A 130 18.85 -6.04 -2.29
N TYR A 131 17.90 -5.16 -1.94
CA TYR A 131 17.03 -5.35 -0.78
C TYR A 131 15.89 -6.34 -1.05
N TYR A 132 15.28 -6.25 -2.25
CA TYR A 132 14.13 -7.09 -2.60
C TYR A 132 14.55 -8.29 -3.45
N PRO A 133 13.91 -9.46 -3.29
CA PRO A 133 14.10 -10.57 -4.23
C PRO A 133 13.54 -10.20 -5.62
N ALA A 134 14.20 -10.68 -6.66
CA ALA A 134 13.81 -10.44 -8.04
C ALA A 134 14.06 -11.69 -8.87
N ALA A 135 13.49 -11.75 -10.08
CA ALA A 135 13.58 -12.94 -10.93
C ALA A 135 15.00 -13.31 -11.32
N ASP A 136 15.88 -12.33 -11.47
CA ASP A 136 17.28 -12.49 -11.86
C ASP A 136 18.26 -12.23 -10.72
N GLY A 137 17.78 -12.35 -9.45
CA GLY A 137 18.59 -12.06 -8.28
C GLY A 137 17.84 -11.18 -7.30
N ARG A 138 18.40 -10.01 -7.01
CA ARG A 138 17.79 -9.05 -6.08
C ARG A 138 17.77 -7.67 -6.71
N GLU A 139 16.84 -6.83 -6.28
CA GLU A 139 16.76 -5.44 -6.72
C GLU A 139 16.80 -4.47 -5.55
N ASP A 140 17.16 -3.22 -5.85
CA ASP A 140 17.27 -2.17 -4.86
C ASP A 140 15.91 -1.70 -4.34
N ALA A 141 15.89 -1.18 -3.12
CA ALA A 141 14.78 -0.42 -2.54
C ALA A 141 15.11 1.07 -2.56
N LEU A 142 14.12 1.89 -2.86
CA LEU A 142 14.23 3.34 -2.88
C LEU A 142 13.46 3.99 -1.72
#